data_cacb8b40115e952bdc259ca170c42c13
#
_entry.id   cacb8b40115e952bdc259ca170c42c13
#
_cell.length_a   1.000
_cell.length_b   1.000
_cell.length_c   1.000
_cell.angle_alpha   90.00
_cell.angle_beta   90.00
_cell.angle_gamma   90.00
#
_symmetry.space_group_name_H-M   'P 1'
#
loop_
_entity.id
_entity.type
_entity.pdbx_description
1 polymer ?
#
loop_
_entity_poly.entity_id
_entity_poly.type
_entity_poly.pdbx_seq_one_letter_code
_entity_poly.pdbx_strand_id
1 'polypeptide(L)'
;MTFSANSLKILLTVGLLLVGTAVAAQDSAGTGQEMYNKLCSGCHSATPAAMKGKPVDALVAGMERVKNLSNATGAAARMQQTVQGLSPAQMKDIATYLNQMK
;
A
#
# COMPACT_ATOMS: atom_id res chain seq x y z
N MET A 1 46.22 22.47 -0.73
CA MET A 1 45.24 23.00 -1.66
C MET A 1 44.32 21.94 -2.30
N THR A 2 44.64 20.68 -2.14
CA THR A 2 43.84 19.58 -2.68
C THR A 2 42.75 19.07 -1.74
N PHE A 3 42.67 19.59 -0.53
CA PHE A 3 41.75 19.06 0.51
C PHE A 3 40.34 19.59 0.43
N SER A 4 40.12 20.75 -0.15
CA SER A 4 38.77 21.35 -0.20
C SER A 4 37.86 20.71 -1.25
N ALA A 5 38.42 20.09 -2.29
CA ALA A 5 37.63 19.41 -3.30
C ALA A 5 37.01 18.10 -2.83
N ASN A 6 37.67 17.42 -1.91
CA ASN A 6 37.16 16.14 -1.39
C ASN A 6 36.03 16.32 -0.41
N SER A 7 36.07 17.40 0.37
CA SER A 7 34.98 17.71 1.32
C SER A 7 33.66 18.03 0.62
N LEU A 8 33.75 18.69 -0.55
CA LEU A 8 32.58 19.06 -1.32
C LEU A 8 31.83 17.84 -1.88
N LYS A 9 32.59 16.82 -2.31
CA LYS A 9 32.01 15.60 -2.86
C LYS A 9 31.23 14.79 -1.83
N ILE A 10 31.69 14.78 -0.60
CA ILE A 10 31.03 14.04 0.51
C ILE A 10 29.70 14.68 0.86
N LEU A 11 29.61 16.00 0.88
CA LEU A 11 28.38 16.73 1.17
C LEU A 11 27.29 16.50 0.13
N LEU A 12 27.65 16.41 -1.14
CA LEU A 12 26.71 16.13 -2.24
C LEU A 12 26.10 14.73 -2.15
N THR A 13 26.88 13.75 -1.72
CA THR A 13 26.42 12.37 -1.60
C THR A 13 25.39 12.21 -0.47
N VAL A 14 25.59 12.88 0.65
CA VAL A 14 24.65 12.84 1.79
C VAL A 14 23.32 13.50 1.43
N GLY A 15 23.35 14.60 0.68
CA GLY A 15 22.12 15.27 0.23
C GLY A 15 21.24 14.40 -0.65
N LEU A 16 21.85 13.60 -1.52
CA LEU A 16 21.11 12.71 -2.41
C LEU A 16 20.38 11.59 -1.67
N LEU A 17 20.97 11.03 -0.63
CA LEU A 17 20.37 9.97 0.19
C LEU A 17 19.12 10.46 0.93
N LEU A 18 19.12 11.68 1.44
CA LEU A 18 17.97 12.26 2.15
C LEU A 18 16.77 12.47 1.23
N VAL A 19 16.98 12.89 -0.02
CA VAL A 19 15.92 13.09 -0.99
C VAL A 19 15.26 11.75 -1.37
N GLY A 20 16.04 10.69 -1.56
CA GLY A 20 15.53 9.37 -1.89
C GLY A 20 14.64 8.78 -0.79
N THR A 21 14.97 9.01 0.49
CA THR A 21 14.18 8.52 1.63
C THR A 21 12.83 9.22 1.74
N ALA A 22 12.76 10.53 1.47
CA ALA A 22 11.52 11.29 1.55
C ALA A 22 10.51 10.87 0.47
N VAL A 23 10.95 10.55 -0.74
CA VAL A 23 10.09 10.10 -1.85
C VAL A 23 9.46 8.74 -1.54
N ALA A 24 10.21 7.80 -0.97
CA ALA A 24 9.71 6.46 -0.64
C ALA A 24 8.58 6.48 0.41
N ALA A 25 8.59 7.44 1.34
CA ALA A 25 7.59 7.54 2.40
C ALA A 25 6.21 8.04 1.92
N GLN A 26 6.12 8.67 0.74
CA GLN A 26 4.89 9.28 0.24
C GLN A 26 4.05 8.38 -0.67
N ASP A 27 4.58 7.22 -1.11
CA ASP A 27 3.97 6.43 -2.17
C ASP A 27 2.96 5.38 -1.69
N SER A 28 2.88 5.07 -0.39
CA SER A 28 2.01 4.00 0.13
C SER A 28 0.54 4.21 -0.21
N ALA A 29 -0.01 5.40 0.05
CA ALA A 29 -1.41 5.70 -0.23
C ALA A 29 -1.71 5.75 -1.73
N GLY A 30 -0.81 6.29 -2.55
CA GLY A 30 -0.93 6.33 -4.00
C GLY A 30 -0.88 4.92 -4.60
N THR A 31 0.02 4.08 -4.15
CA THR A 31 0.12 2.68 -4.55
C THR A 31 -1.13 1.90 -4.15
N GLY A 32 -1.65 2.13 -2.94
CA GLY A 32 -2.88 1.53 -2.46
C GLY A 32 -4.08 1.91 -3.31
N GLN A 33 -4.18 3.17 -3.71
CA GLN A 33 -5.22 3.66 -4.60
C GLN A 33 -5.22 2.96 -5.96
N GLU A 34 -4.06 2.83 -6.57
CA GLU A 34 -3.92 2.14 -7.86
C GLU A 34 -4.34 0.68 -7.76
N MET A 35 -3.85 -0.02 -6.75
CA MET A 35 -4.20 -1.43 -6.54
C MET A 35 -5.68 -1.59 -6.24
N TYR A 36 -6.24 -0.75 -5.40
CA TYR A 36 -7.67 -0.79 -5.11
C TYR A 36 -8.50 -0.60 -6.37
N ASN A 37 -8.17 0.39 -7.17
CA ASN A 37 -8.92 0.67 -8.41
C ASN A 37 -8.83 -0.47 -9.41
N LYS A 38 -7.71 -1.18 -9.48
CA LYS A 38 -7.52 -2.30 -10.39
C LYS A 38 -8.17 -3.60 -9.90
N LEU A 39 -8.05 -3.88 -8.60
CA LEU A 39 -8.34 -5.20 -8.04
C LEU A 39 -9.63 -5.27 -7.23
N CYS A 40 -10.10 -4.18 -6.68
CA CYS A 40 -11.15 -4.17 -5.67
C CYS A 40 -12.40 -3.39 -6.12
N SER A 41 -12.23 -2.28 -6.80
CA SER A 41 -13.33 -1.35 -7.11
C SER A 41 -14.40 -1.94 -8.02
N GLY A 42 -14.07 -2.92 -8.86
CA GLY A 42 -15.03 -3.56 -9.74
C GLY A 42 -16.16 -4.28 -9.01
N CYS A 43 -15.90 -4.80 -7.82
CA CYS A 43 -16.88 -5.46 -6.97
C CYS A 43 -17.31 -4.59 -5.78
N HIS A 44 -16.39 -3.77 -5.25
CA HIS A 44 -16.62 -2.99 -4.04
C HIS A 44 -16.97 -1.52 -4.28
N SER A 45 -17.04 -1.06 -5.50
CA SER A 45 -17.22 0.34 -5.92
C SER A 45 -16.00 1.24 -5.62
N ALA A 46 -15.98 2.42 -6.24
CA ALA A 46 -14.89 3.39 -6.05
C ALA A 46 -14.88 4.01 -4.65
N THR A 47 -16.04 4.03 -3.96
CA THR A 47 -16.20 4.58 -2.61
C THR A 47 -16.96 3.59 -1.72
N PRO A 48 -16.27 2.53 -1.25
CA PRO A 48 -16.94 1.45 -0.51
C PRO A 48 -17.34 1.90 0.90
N ALA A 49 -18.62 2.17 1.11
CA ALA A 49 -19.15 2.69 2.37
C ALA A 49 -18.82 1.80 3.57
N ALA A 50 -18.76 0.48 3.38
CA ALA A 50 -18.49 -0.46 4.46
C ALA A 50 -17.02 -0.50 4.89
N MET A 51 -16.11 0.02 4.06
CA MET A 51 -14.66 -0.11 4.32
C MET A 51 -13.97 1.24 4.51
N LYS A 52 -14.51 2.32 3.95
CA LYS A 52 -13.88 3.63 4.02
C LYS A 52 -13.76 4.12 5.46
N GLY A 53 -12.61 4.70 5.78
CA GLY A 53 -12.37 5.28 7.11
C GLY A 53 -12.12 4.27 8.22
N LYS A 54 -12.19 2.98 7.95
CA LYS A 54 -11.91 1.97 8.98
C LYS A 54 -10.42 1.92 9.34
N PRO A 55 -10.09 1.47 10.56
CA PRO A 55 -8.69 1.30 10.95
C PRO A 55 -7.93 0.36 10.01
N VAL A 56 -6.68 0.69 9.72
CA VAL A 56 -5.83 -0.10 8.83
C VAL A 56 -5.75 -1.56 9.28
N ASP A 57 -5.55 -1.79 10.59
CA ASP A 57 -5.43 -3.14 11.14
C ASP A 57 -6.70 -3.97 10.93
N ALA A 58 -7.87 -3.36 11.06
CA ALA A 58 -9.15 -4.04 10.83
C ALA A 58 -9.33 -4.41 9.36
N LEU A 59 -8.93 -3.55 8.45
CA LEU A 59 -9.01 -3.80 7.02
C LEU A 59 -8.04 -4.90 6.58
N VAL A 60 -6.81 -4.87 7.09
CA VAL A 60 -5.82 -5.95 6.83
C VAL A 60 -6.32 -7.28 7.39
N ALA A 61 -6.85 -7.28 8.62
CA ALA A 61 -7.39 -8.49 9.22
C ALA A 61 -8.56 -9.07 8.40
N GLY A 62 -9.38 -8.22 7.79
CA GLY A 62 -10.44 -8.64 6.88
C GLY A 62 -9.89 -9.33 5.63
N MET A 63 -8.87 -8.78 5.02
CA MET A 63 -8.21 -9.38 3.85
C MET A 63 -7.55 -10.71 4.21
N GLU A 64 -6.86 -10.79 5.35
CA GLU A 64 -6.25 -12.04 5.84
C GLU A 64 -7.29 -13.11 6.11
N ARG A 65 -8.43 -12.73 6.63
CA ARG A 65 -9.54 -13.66 6.90
C ARG A 65 -10.04 -14.28 5.60
N VAL A 66 -10.24 -13.48 4.57
CA VAL A 66 -10.65 -13.96 3.25
C VAL A 66 -9.59 -14.86 2.64
N LYS A 67 -8.32 -14.48 2.75
CA LYS A 67 -7.18 -15.26 2.25
C LYS A 67 -7.17 -16.68 2.82
N ASN A 68 -7.56 -16.83 4.08
CA ASN A 68 -7.49 -18.09 4.80
C ASN A 68 -8.82 -18.85 4.86
N LEU A 69 -9.85 -18.41 4.10
CA LEU A 69 -11.12 -19.13 4.05
C LEU A 69 -10.96 -20.54 3.50
N SER A 70 -11.65 -21.49 4.15
CA SER A 70 -11.77 -22.86 3.65
C SER A 70 -13.04 -22.97 2.80
N ASN A 71 -12.94 -23.67 1.66
CA ASN A 71 -14.09 -23.97 0.80
C ASN A 71 -14.84 -22.73 0.30
N ALA A 72 -14.12 -21.64 0.02
CA ALA A 72 -14.71 -20.43 -0.54
C ALA A 72 -15.32 -20.70 -1.93
N THR A 73 -16.52 -20.20 -2.18
CA THR A 73 -17.23 -20.32 -3.46
C THR A 73 -17.75 -18.95 -3.91
N GLY A 74 -18.06 -18.81 -5.20
CA GLY A 74 -18.67 -17.61 -5.75
C GLY A 74 -17.81 -16.36 -5.57
N ALA A 75 -18.42 -15.27 -5.10
CA ALA A 75 -17.76 -14.00 -4.88
C ALA A 75 -16.61 -14.09 -3.86
N ALA A 76 -16.80 -14.89 -2.81
CA ALA A 76 -15.77 -15.12 -1.79
C ALA A 76 -14.53 -15.80 -2.39
N ALA A 77 -14.71 -16.74 -3.30
CA ALA A 77 -13.60 -17.40 -4.00
C ALA A 77 -12.82 -16.41 -4.88
N ARG A 78 -13.51 -15.52 -5.56
CA ARG A 78 -12.86 -14.48 -6.39
C ARG A 78 -12.07 -13.51 -5.53
N MET A 79 -12.65 -13.07 -4.44
CA MET A 79 -11.96 -12.19 -3.48
C MET A 79 -10.73 -12.90 -2.91
N GLN A 80 -10.84 -14.17 -2.55
CA GLN A 80 -9.72 -14.98 -2.06
C GLN A 80 -8.57 -15.03 -3.08
N GLN A 81 -8.87 -15.28 -4.34
CA GLN A 81 -7.86 -15.30 -5.40
C GLN A 81 -7.15 -13.95 -5.51
N THR A 82 -7.89 -12.86 -5.40
CA THR A 82 -7.31 -11.52 -5.46
C THR A 82 -6.36 -11.28 -4.29
N VAL A 83 -6.79 -11.54 -3.06
CA VAL A 83 -5.95 -11.29 -1.87
C VAL A 83 -4.78 -12.25 -1.76
N GLN A 84 -4.88 -13.46 -2.29
CA GLN A 84 -3.75 -14.41 -2.34
C GLN A 84 -2.60 -13.89 -3.21
N GLY A 85 -2.87 -13.07 -4.19
CA GLY A 85 -1.87 -12.42 -5.03
C GLY A 85 -1.20 -11.21 -4.37
N LEU A 86 -1.65 -10.79 -3.19
CA LEU A 86 -1.13 -9.62 -2.51
C LEU A 86 -0.14 -9.98 -1.42
N SER A 87 0.97 -9.24 -1.33
CA SER A 87 1.88 -9.31 -0.20
C SER A 87 1.28 -8.59 1.02
N PRO A 88 1.79 -8.86 2.23
CA PRO A 88 1.36 -8.10 3.43
C PRO A 88 1.53 -6.59 3.28
N ALA A 89 2.61 -6.14 2.63
CA ALA A 89 2.85 -4.73 2.37
C ALA A 89 1.79 -4.14 1.42
N GLN A 90 1.40 -4.87 0.39
CA GLN A 90 0.37 -4.44 -0.56
C GLN A 90 -1.01 -4.36 0.11
N MET A 91 -1.35 -5.32 0.95
CA MET A 91 -2.59 -5.27 1.74
C MET A 91 -2.63 -4.03 2.63
N LYS A 92 -1.52 -3.72 3.28
CA LYS A 92 -1.39 -2.53 4.13
C LYS A 92 -1.53 -1.24 3.32
N ASP A 93 -0.97 -1.18 2.12
CA ASP A 93 -1.08 -0.02 1.24
C ASP A 93 -2.54 0.23 0.84
N ILE A 94 -3.26 -0.81 0.45
CA ILE A 94 -4.69 -0.74 0.14
C ILE A 94 -5.49 -0.28 1.36
N ALA A 95 -5.21 -0.87 2.52
CA ALA A 95 -5.88 -0.51 3.77
C ALA A 95 -5.63 0.95 4.16
N THR A 96 -4.42 1.45 3.95
CA THR A 96 -4.05 2.84 4.20
C THR A 96 -4.86 3.78 3.31
N TYR A 97 -5.00 3.45 2.03
CA TYR A 97 -5.83 4.22 1.12
C TYR A 97 -7.29 4.27 1.57
N LEU A 98 -7.87 3.11 1.91
CA LEU A 98 -9.26 3.03 2.39
C LEU A 98 -9.48 3.77 3.71
N ASN A 99 -8.52 3.69 4.62
CA ASN A 99 -8.58 4.41 5.90
C ASN A 99 -8.66 5.92 5.72
N GLN A 100 -8.00 6.45 4.70
CA GLN A 100 -7.97 7.88 4.40
C GLN A 100 -9.22 8.39 3.70
N MET A 101 -10.08 7.52 3.22
CA MET A 101 -11.35 7.90 2.61
C MET A 101 -12.31 8.47 3.68
N LYS A 102 -13.06 9.49 3.28
CA LYS A 102 -14.07 10.14 4.13
C LYS A 102 -15.48 9.97 3.58
#